data_551cd639933e6e851faa4cea7dac8761
#
_entry.id   551cd639933e6e851faa4cea7dac8761
#
_cell.length_a   1.000
_cell.length_b   1.000
_cell.length_c   1.000
_cell.angle_alpha   90.00
_cell.angle_beta   90.00
_cell.angle_gamma   90.00
#
_symmetry.space_group_name_H-M   'P 1'
#
loop_
_entity.id
_entity.type
_entity.pdbx_description
1 polymer ?
#
loop_
_entity_poly.entity_id
_entity_poly.type
_entity_poly.pdbx_seq_one_letter_code
_entity_poly.pdbx_strand_id
1 'polypeptide(L)'
;MLTGFAASAGAEERRLVVVELFTSQGCSSCPPADAFLHELAKRDDVLALGMHVDYWDYIGWKDVFGQKAHSERQRAYAHVGGRRSVYTPQMIVQGEQHVVGNHPVEVNSLIKRHQAQAGKASLTVVRDAGKLRISAQAQGVAQPVAVLMVRYMPQGVTQIQKGENAGREIAYANIVTEIKVLDIWDMKSPFETSERASGSEKTAIILQTRGHGPILAAARAD
;
A
#
# COMPACT_ATOMS: atom_id res chain seq x y z
N MET A 1 33.82 16.28 37.91
CA MET A 1 32.95 15.15 37.53
C MET A 1 32.28 15.51 36.21
N LEU A 2 32.74 14.93 35.08
CA LEU A 2 32.10 15.11 33.78
C LEU A 2 31.08 13.96 33.62
N THR A 3 29.81 14.31 33.64
CA THR A 3 28.72 13.40 33.29
C THR A 3 28.59 13.36 31.77
N GLY A 4 29.10 12.26 31.17
CA GLY A 4 28.91 12.00 29.74
C GLY A 4 27.44 11.67 29.45
N PHE A 5 26.78 12.50 28.64
CA PHE A 5 25.52 12.16 27.98
C PHE A 5 25.80 11.07 26.95
N ALA A 6 25.38 9.83 27.21
CA ALA A 6 25.31 8.79 26.21
C ALA A 6 24.18 9.15 25.22
N ALA A 7 24.55 9.53 23.99
CA ALA A 7 23.64 9.64 22.92
C ALA A 7 23.07 8.22 22.64
N SER A 8 21.81 8.01 22.94
CA SER A 8 21.07 6.84 22.51
C SER A 8 21.12 6.83 20.96
N ALA A 9 21.84 5.87 20.38
CA ALA A 9 21.75 5.57 18.96
C ALA A 9 20.31 5.13 18.69
N GLY A 10 19.48 6.05 18.19
CA GLY A 10 18.13 5.75 17.76
C GLY A 10 18.21 4.61 16.74
N ALA A 11 17.51 3.52 16.99
CA ALA A 11 17.30 2.48 16.00
C ALA A 11 16.80 3.18 14.72
N GLU A 12 17.54 3.06 13.64
CA GLU A 12 17.14 3.59 12.33
C GLU A 12 15.79 2.96 11.98
N GLU A 13 14.73 3.77 12.05
CA GLU A 13 13.36 3.31 11.81
C GLU A 13 13.30 2.79 10.37
N ARG A 14 13.21 1.47 10.22
CA ARG A 14 13.25 0.82 8.91
C ARG A 14 12.12 1.38 8.06
N ARG A 15 12.48 1.96 6.95
CA ARG A 15 11.55 2.56 5.99
C ARG A 15 10.53 1.51 5.51
N LEU A 16 9.26 1.79 5.71
CA LEU A 16 8.16 0.96 5.26
C LEU A 16 8.02 1.05 3.74
N VAL A 17 8.19 -0.07 3.04
CA VAL A 17 8.03 -0.13 1.58
C VAL A 17 6.60 -0.57 1.26
N VAL A 18 5.90 0.20 0.43
CA VAL A 18 4.52 -0.12 0.02
C VAL A 18 4.55 -1.06 -1.18
N VAL A 19 3.78 -2.15 -1.09
CA VAL A 19 3.52 -3.10 -2.18
C VAL A 19 2.02 -3.22 -2.37
N GLU A 20 1.52 -2.79 -3.51
CA GLU A 20 0.11 -2.89 -3.90
C GLU A 20 -0.06 -4.04 -4.89
N LEU A 21 -0.80 -5.08 -4.52
CA LEU A 21 -1.17 -6.18 -5.40
C LEU A 21 -2.55 -5.92 -6.02
N PHE A 22 -2.60 -5.72 -7.32
CA PHE A 22 -3.84 -5.72 -8.10
C PHE A 22 -4.19 -7.15 -8.46
N THR A 23 -5.31 -7.64 -7.93
CA THR A 23 -5.78 -9.02 -7.97
C THR A 23 -7.28 -9.10 -8.19
N SER A 24 -7.81 -10.30 -8.45
CA SER A 24 -9.25 -10.56 -8.48
C SER A 24 -9.54 -12.03 -8.19
N GLN A 25 -10.66 -12.28 -7.54
CA GLN A 25 -11.22 -13.63 -7.35
C GLN A 25 -11.52 -14.33 -8.68
N GLY A 26 -11.80 -13.57 -9.72
CA GLY A 26 -12.05 -14.08 -11.08
C GLY A 26 -10.80 -14.46 -11.87
N CYS A 27 -9.62 -14.07 -11.42
CA CYS A 27 -8.37 -14.27 -12.14
C CYS A 27 -7.69 -15.59 -11.75
N SER A 28 -7.61 -16.58 -12.66
CA SER A 28 -7.03 -17.91 -12.39
C SER A 28 -5.52 -17.91 -12.12
N SER A 29 -4.80 -16.90 -12.58
CA SER A 29 -3.35 -16.74 -12.34
C SER A 29 -3.02 -15.95 -11.06
N CYS A 30 -4.04 -15.41 -10.35
CA CYS A 30 -3.84 -14.56 -9.18
C CYS A 30 -3.52 -15.31 -7.87
N PRO A 31 -4.05 -16.50 -7.58
CA PRO A 31 -3.87 -17.14 -6.27
C PRO A 31 -2.42 -17.29 -5.78
N PRO A 32 -1.41 -17.56 -6.63
CA PRO A 32 -0.01 -17.57 -6.17
C PRO A 32 0.48 -16.20 -5.69
N ALA A 33 0.02 -15.11 -6.32
CA ALA A 33 0.37 -13.75 -5.92
C ALA A 33 -0.36 -13.34 -4.62
N ASP A 34 -1.61 -13.76 -4.44
CA ASP A 34 -2.36 -13.57 -3.20
C ASP A 34 -1.69 -14.28 -2.03
N ALA A 35 -1.23 -15.54 -2.22
CA ALA A 35 -0.45 -16.27 -1.23
C ALA A 35 0.87 -15.57 -0.89
N PHE A 36 1.56 -15.01 -1.89
CA PHE A 36 2.79 -14.24 -1.66
C PHE A 36 2.51 -12.93 -0.92
N LEU A 37 1.38 -12.26 -1.17
CA LEU A 37 0.98 -11.08 -0.42
C LEU A 37 0.78 -11.39 1.08
N HIS A 38 0.27 -12.58 1.43
CA HIS A 38 0.20 -13.03 2.83
C HIS A 38 1.58 -13.07 3.50
N GLU A 39 2.61 -13.54 2.78
CA GLU A 39 3.98 -13.55 3.33
C GLU A 39 4.54 -12.14 3.48
N LEU A 40 4.27 -11.25 2.53
CA LEU A 40 4.66 -9.85 2.62
C LEU A 40 3.95 -9.12 3.78
N ALA A 41 2.68 -9.44 4.03
CA ALA A 41 1.87 -8.83 5.08
C ALA A 41 2.37 -9.14 6.52
N LYS A 42 3.15 -10.22 6.69
CA LYS A 42 3.77 -10.59 7.98
C LYS A 42 5.02 -9.76 8.30
N ARG A 43 5.54 -9.02 7.33
CA ARG A 43 6.80 -8.27 7.48
C ARG A 43 6.54 -6.90 8.08
N ASP A 44 7.40 -6.49 9.02
CA ASP A 44 7.32 -5.16 9.64
C ASP A 44 7.82 -4.04 8.72
N ASP A 45 8.67 -4.38 7.76
CA ASP A 45 9.29 -3.45 6.81
C ASP A 45 8.52 -3.28 5.48
N VAL A 46 7.34 -3.91 5.34
CA VAL A 46 6.50 -3.85 4.13
C VAL A 46 5.05 -3.51 4.48
N LEU A 47 4.48 -2.51 3.85
CA LEU A 47 3.04 -2.30 3.82
C LEU A 47 2.48 -3.00 2.58
N ALA A 48 2.07 -4.25 2.74
CA ALA A 48 1.43 -5.03 1.70
C ALA A 48 -0.08 -4.73 1.65
N LEU A 49 -0.62 -4.40 0.46
CA LEU A 49 -2.01 -3.99 0.26
C LEU A 49 -2.65 -4.79 -0.88
N GLY A 50 -3.76 -5.48 -0.61
CA GLY A 50 -4.56 -6.20 -1.59
C GLY A 50 -5.58 -5.27 -2.26
N MET A 51 -5.42 -5.01 -3.55
CA MET A 51 -6.24 -4.12 -4.36
C MET A 51 -7.11 -4.95 -5.31
N HIS A 52 -8.29 -5.37 -4.87
CA HIS A 52 -9.19 -6.17 -5.69
C HIS A 52 -9.84 -5.31 -6.78
N VAL A 53 -9.65 -5.70 -8.05
CA VAL A 53 -10.20 -5.01 -9.22
C VAL A 53 -11.54 -5.62 -9.64
N ASP A 54 -12.39 -4.83 -10.28
CA ASP A 54 -13.75 -5.21 -10.69
C ASP A 54 -13.86 -5.67 -12.17
N TYR A 55 -12.83 -5.47 -12.97
CA TYR A 55 -12.92 -5.74 -14.41
C TYR A 55 -12.86 -7.23 -14.81
N TRP A 56 -12.81 -8.14 -13.84
CA TRP A 56 -12.98 -9.59 -14.04
C TRP A 56 -14.40 -10.09 -13.75
N ASP A 57 -15.29 -9.26 -13.20
CA ASP A 57 -16.65 -9.66 -12.78
C ASP A 57 -17.51 -10.20 -13.92
N TYR A 58 -17.18 -9.87 -15.17
CA TYR A 58 -17.90 -10.34 -16.37
C TYR A 58 -17.80 -11.85 -16.62
N ILE A 59 -16.83 -12.55 -16.00
CA ILE A 59 -16.63 -14.00 -16.21
C ILE A 59 -17.57 -14.89 -15.39
N GLY A 60 -18.62 -14.30 -14.80
CA GLY A 60 -19.67 -15.02 -14.07
C GLY A 60 -19.46 -15.17 -12.58
N TRP A 61 -18.44 -14.53 -12.01
CA TRP A 61 -18.21 -14.38 -10.57
C TRP A 61 -17.88 -12.94 -10.22
N LYS A 62 -18.67 -12.34 -9.34
CA LYS A 62 -18.40 -11.00 -8.83
C LYS A 62 -17.45 -11.10 -7.64
N ASP A 63 -16.30 -10.44 -7.73
CA ASP A 63 -15.36 -10.33 -6.61
C ASP A 63 -16.00 -9.50 -5.47
N VAL A 64 -16.19 -10.12 -4.30
CA VAL A 64 -16.83 -9.46 -3.15
C VAL A 64 -16.00 -8.31 -2.58
N PHE A 65 -14.73 -8.25 -2.88
CA PHE A 65 -13.80 -7.18 -2.50
C PHE A 65 -13.47 -6.24 -3.67
N GLY A 66 -13.95 -6.57 -4.88
CA GLY A 66 -13.68 -5.82 -6.11
C GLY A 66 -14.24 -4.40 -6.07
N GLN A 67 -13.41 -3.43 -6.40
CA GLN A 67 -13.77 -2.01 -6.42
C GLN A 67 -13.31 -1.33 -7.71
N LYS A 68 -14.21 -0.55 -8.29
CA LYS A 68 -13.90 0.28 -9.46
C LYS A 68 -12.74 1.26 -9.19
N ALA A 69 -12.67 1.80 -7.97
CA ALA A 69 -11.60 2.70 -7.56
C ALA A 69 -10.21 2.05 -7.65
N HIS A 70 -10.10 0.75 -7.35
CA HIS A 70 -8.85 0.01 -7.50
C HIS A 70 -8.46 -0.16 -8.98
N SER A 71 -9.43 -0.49 -9.83
CA SER A 71 -9.21 -0.57 -11.29
C SER A 71 -8.77 0.79 -11.87
N GLU A 72 -9.37 1.88 -11.40
CA GLU A 72 -9.00 3.24 -11.81
C GLU A 72 -7.59 3.61 -11.33
N ARG A 73 -7.23 3.27 -10.08
CA ARG A 73 -5.87 3.45 -9.54
C ARG A 73 -4.83 2.67 -10.35
N GLN A 74 -5.12 1.43 -10.72
CA GLN A 74 -4.24 0.62 -11.56
C GLN A 74 -4.04 1.25 -12.95
N ARG A 75 -5.13 1.74 -13.58
CA ARG A 75 -5.04 2.43 -14.89
C ARG A 75 -4.22 3.73 -14.79
N ALA A 76 -4.34 4.46 -13.68
CA ALA A 76 -3.54 5.65 -13.44
C ALA A 76 -2.05 5.32 -13.34
N TYR A 77 -1.67 4.27 -12.62
CA TYR A 77 -0.29 3.76 -12.61
C TYR A 77 0.18 3.33 -14.00
N ALA A 78 -0.65 2.63 -14.77
CA ALA A 78 -0.30 2.24 -16.13
C ALA A 78 -0.04 3.46 -17.02
N HIS A 79 -0.88 4.49 -16.91
CA HIS A 79 -0.71 5.74 -17.66
C HIS A 79 0.61 6.45 -17.31
N VAL A 80 0.91 6.63 -16.03
CA VAL A 80 2.15 7.25 -15.55
C VAL A 80 3.38 6.44 -15.98
N GLY A 81 3.28 5.11 -15.95
CA GLY A 81 4.34 4.20 -16.39
C GLY A 81 4.44 4.03 -17.93
N GLY A 82 3.68 4.80 -18.73
CA GLY A 82 3.68 4.71 -20.19
C GLY A 82 3.13 3.37 -20.74
N ARG A 83 2.34 2.65 -19.96
CA ARG A 83 1.78 1.35 -20.33
C ARG A 83 0.41 1.51 -20.97
N ARG A 84 0.10 0.67 -21.97
CA ARG A 84 -1.17 0.71 -22.73
C ARG A 84 -2.27 -0.15 -22.13
N SER A 85 -1.95 -1.06 -21.21
CA SER A 85 -2.88 -2.01 -20.63
C SER A 85 -2.59 -2.28 -19.16
N VAL A 86 -3.59 -2.74 -18.45
CA VAL A 86 -3.51 -3.29 -17.10
C VAL A 86 -3.65 -4.81 -17.15
N TYR A 87 -3.17 -5.51 -16.13
CA TYR A 87 -3.25 -6.96 -16.02
C TYR A 87 -3.28 -7.38 -14.55
N THR A 88 -3.72 -8.61 -14.29
CA THR A 88 -3.60 -9.26 -12.98
C THR A 88 -2.95 -10.64 -13.13
N PRO A 89 -2.21 -11.09 -12.11
CA PRO A 89 -1.79 -10.35 -10.91
C PRO A 89 -0.67 -9.36 -11.23
N GLN A 90 -0.80 -8.12 -10.72
CA GLN A 90 0.24 -7.11 -10.87
C GLN A 90 0.62 -6.56 -9.50
N MET A 91 1.92 -6.49 -9.19
CA MET A 91 2.43 -5.75 -8.04
C MET A 91 3.02 -4.41 -8.47
N ILE A 92 2.69 -3.36 -7.72
CA ILE A 92 3.33 -2.04 -7.81
C ILE A 92 4.14 -1.85 -6.53
N VAL A 93 5.46 -1.71 -6.66
CA VAL A 93 6.35 -1.48 -5.53
C VAL A 93 6.66 0.01 -5.43
N GLN A 94 6.41 0.59 -4.28
CA GLN A 94 6.65 1.99 -3.92
C GLN A 94 6.02 3.02 -4.88
N GLY A 95 4.94 2.64 -5.58
CA GLY A 95 4.28 3.48 -6.58
C GLY A 95 5.07 3.68 -7.88
N GLU A 96 6.16 2.92 -8.09
CA GLU A 96 7.10 3.12 -9.21
C GLU A 96 7.26 1.89 -10.08
N GLN A 97 7.63 0.74 -9.52
CA GLN A 97 7.95 -0.44 -10.29
C GLN A 97 6.77 -1.39 -10.44
N HIS A 98 6.52 -1.80 -11.68
CA HIS A 98 5.46 -2.71 -12.07
C HIS A 98 6.06 -4.11 -12.29
N VAL A 99 5.59 -5.08 -11.53
CA VAL A 99 6.05 -6.47 -11.58
C VAL A 99 4.85 -7.40 -11.75
N VAL A 100 5.03 -8.52 -12.45
CA VAL A 100 4.04 -9.59 -12.43
C VAL A 100 3.97 -10.16 -11.01
N GLY A 101 2.76 -10.22 -10.42
CA GLY A 101 2.58 -10.46 -8.99
C GLY A 101 3.10 -11.80 -8.47
N ASN A 102 3.28 -12.78 -9.34
CA ASN A 102 3.82 -14.11 -8.98
C ASN A 102 5.35 -14.23 -9.19
N HIS A 103 6.10 -13.12 -9.19
CA HIS A 103 7.56 -13.07 -9.28
C HIS A 103 8.21 -12.63 -7.95
N PRO A 104 8.20 -13.47 -6.89
CA PRO A 104 8.61 -13.07 -5.54
C PRO A 104 10.09 -12.64 -5.45
N VAL A 105 10.97 -13.20 -6.26
CA VAL A 105 12.41 -12.84 -6.28
C VAL A 105 12.59 -11.40 -6.74
N GLU A 106 11.89 -11.00 -7.81
CA GLU A 106 11.96 -9.64 -8.35
C GLU A 106 11.35 -8.63 -7.35
N VAL A 107 10.18 -8.91 -6.80
CA VAL A 107 9.52 -8.07 -5.81
C VAL A 107 10.41 -7.86 -4.58
N ASN A 108 10.99 -8.93 -4.02
CA ASN A 108 11.88 -8.83 -2.87
C ASN A 108 13.16 -8.03 -3.18
N SER A 109 13.70 -8.13 -4.39
CA SER A 109 14.84 -7.33 -4.84
C SER A 109 14.49 -5.84 -4.88
N LEU A 110 13.30 -5.49 -5.37
CA LEU A 110 12.81 -4.11 -5.40
C LEU A 110 12.57 -3.56 -3.99
N ILE A 111 11.96 -4.35 -3.10
CA ILE A 111 11.77 -3.96 -1.70
C ILE A 111 13.13 -3.60 -1.07
N LYS A 112 14.14 -4.47 -1.18
CA LYS A 112 15.49 -4.21 -0.66
C LYS A 112 16.11 -2.94 -1.24
N ARG A 113 15.92 -2.70 -2.56
CA ARG A 113 16.42 -1.49 -3.21
C ARG A 113 15.78 -0.23 -2.64
N HIS A 114 14.47 -0.22 -2.42
CA HIS A 114 13.78 0.93 -1.83
C HIS A 114 14.14 1.16 -0.37
N GLN A 115 14.39 0.10 0.39
CA GLN A 115 14.86 0.21 1.79
C GLN A 115 16.24 0.86 1.88
N ALA A 116 17.12 0.59 0.92
CA ALA A 116 18.47 1.15 0.87
C ALA A 116 18.52 2.63 0.42
N GLN A 117 17.40 3.17 -0.08
CA GLN A 117 17.36 4.58 -0.51
C GLN A 117 17.10 5.49 0.70
N ALA A 118 17.70 6.70 0.69
CA ALA A 118 17.39 7.74 1.66
C ALA A 118 15.91 8.14 1.58
N GLY A 119 15.29 8.36 2.75
CA GLY A 119 13.93 8.87 2.84
C GLY A 119 13.83 10.27 2.23
N LYS A 120 12.71 10.58 1.57
CA LYS A 120 12.40 11.92 1.04
C LYS A 120 11.46 12.70 1.95
N ALA A 121 10.84 12.03 2.90
CA ALA A 121 10.02 12.61 3.95
C ALA A 121 10.02 11.70 5.18
N SER A 122 9.96 12.28 6.37
CA SER A 122 9.55 11.58 7.58
C SER A 122 8.04 11.64 7.72
N LEU A 123 7.44 10.60 8.28
CA LEU A 123 6.00 10.50 8.52
C LEU A 123 5.77 9.79 9.85
N THR A 124 5.09 10.45 10.77
CA THR A 124 4.68 9.89 12.05
C THR A 124 3.16 9.88 12.14
N VAL A 125 2.60 8.75 12.56
CA VAL A 125 1.16 8.60 12.77
C VAL A 125 0.95 8.05 14.18
N VAL A 126 0.15 8.76 14.97
CA VAL A 126 -0.20 8.35 16.33
C VAL A 126 -1.72 8.21 16.43
N ARG A 127 -2.18 7.03 16.84
CA ARG A 127 -3.60 6.78 17.13
C ARG A 127 -3.87 7.10 18.60
N ASP A 128 -4.83 7.97 18.84
CA ASP A 128 -5.27 8.36 20.17
C ASP A 128 -6.80 8.56 20.19
N ALA A 129 -7.49 7.80 21.04
CA ALA A 129 -8.94 7.87 21.23
C ALA A 129 -9.77 7.93 19.94
N GLY A 130 -9.42 7.10 18.94
CA GLY A 130 -10.14 7.02 17.64
C GLY A 130 -9.81 8.16 16.67
N LYS A 131 -8.82 8.99 16.98
CA LYS A 131 -8.22 9.98 16.08
C LYS A 131 -6.81 9.57 15.70
N LEU A 132 -6.42 9.86 14.47
CA LEU A 132 -5.04 9.81 14.00
C LEU A 132 -4.48 11.22 14.04
N ARG A 133 -3.35 11.40 14.70
CA ARG A 133 -2.49 12.57 14.53
C ARG A 133 -1.42 12.21 13.52
N ILE A 134 -1.30 12.99 12.48
CA ILE A 134 -0.43 12.75 11.34
C ILE A 134 0.52 13.95 11.26
N SER A 135 1.81 13.70 11.35
CA SER A 135 2.83 14.72 11.16
C SER A 135 3.87 14.26 10.14
N ALA A 136 4.34 15.17 9.30
CA ALA A 136 5.35 14.87 8.30
C ALA A 136 6.30 16.04 8.08
N GLN A 137 7.55 15.73 7.70
CA GLN A 137 8.56 16.71 7.35
C GLN A 137 9.27 16.27 6.06
N ALA A 138 9.52 17.23 5.16
CA ALA A 138 10.27 16.97 3.95
C ALA A 138 11.77 16.76 4.26
N GLN A 139 12.38 15.83 3.53
CA GLN A 139 13.81 15.53 3.60
C GLN A 139 14.39 15.63 2.17
N GLY A 140 14.56 16.85 1.67
CA GLY A 140 15.10 17.08 0.34
C GLY A 140 14.20 17.94 -0.56
N VAL A 141 14.17 17.63 -1.85
CA VAL A 141 13.40 18.42 -2.84
C VAL A 141 11.91 18.29 -2.61
N ALA A 142 11.25 19.44 -2.42
CA ALA A 142 9.81 19.52 -2.23
C ALA A 142 9.06 19.37 -3.55
N GLN A 143 8.21 18.36 -3.63
CA GLN A 143 7.20 18.20 -4.68
C GLN A 143 5.84 17.94 -4.00
N PRO A 144 4.74 18.56 -4.45
CA PRO A 144 3.45 18.33 -3.84
C PRO A 144 3.08 16.85 -3.83
N VAL A 145 2.66 16.37 -2.66
CA VAL A 145 2.23 14.99 -2.42
C VAL A 145 0.79 14.94 -1.97
N ALA A 146 0.09 13.88 -2.34
CA ALA A 146 -1.18 13.53 -1.72
C ALA A 146 -0.90 12.81 -0.40
N VAL A 147 -1.56 13.24 0.65
CA VAL A 147 -1.62 12.55 1.95
C VAL A 147 -2.82 11.62 1.88
N LEU A 148 -2.56 10.32 1.75
CA LEU A 148 -3.58 9.30 1.58
C LEU A 148 -3.79 8.55 2.90
N MET A 149 -5.05 8.40 3.31
CA MET A 149 -5.44 7.41 4.31
C MET A 149 -5.92 6.17 3.58
N VAL A 150 -5.33 5.03 3.93
CA VAL A 150 -5.70 3.71 3.41
C VAL A 150 -6.29 2.89 4.55
N ARG A 151 -7.51 2.39 4.37
CA ARG A 151 -8.16 1.45 5.28
C ARG A 151 -8.17 0.08 4.67
N TYR A 152 -7.96 -0.94 5.49
CA TYR A 152 -7.91 -2.31 4.99
C TYR A 152 -8.32 -3.33 6.06
N MET A 153 -8.98 -4.39 5.62
CA MET A 153 -9.23 -5.58 6.43
C MET A 153 -7.96 -6.42 6.46
N PRO A 154 -7.46 -6.84 7.63
CA PRO A 154 -6.25 -7.65 7.72
C PRO A 154 -6.35 -8.99 6.98
N GLN A 155 -7.54 -9.58 6.96
CA GLN A 155 -7.77 -10.89 6.35
C GLN A 155 -9.22 -11.04 5.91
N GLY A 156 -9.44 -11.75 4.80
CA GLY A 156 -10.73 -12.21 4.34
C GLY A 156 -10.61 -13.59 3.68
N VAL A 157 -11.65 -14.39 3.73
CA VAL A 157 -11.71 -15.71 3.09
C VAL A 157 -12.97 -15.76 2.23
N THR A 158 -12.84 -16.28 1.01
CA THR A 158 -13.99 -16.44 0.11
C THR A 158 -14.01 -17.84 -0.50
N GLN A 159 -15.18 -18.48 -0.40
CA GLN A 159 -15.49 -19.70 -1.14
C GLN A 159 -16.01 -19.29 -2.52
N ILE A 160 -15.20 -19.47 -3.56
CA ILE A 160 -15.53 -19.07 -4.93
C ILE A 160 -16.40 -20.15 -5.58
N GLN A 161 -17.59 -19.78 -6.02
CA GLN A 161 -18.57 -20.75 -6.52
C GLN A 161 -18.63 -20.83 -8.04
N LYS A 162 -18.16 -19.79 -8.75
CA LYS A 162 -18.23 -19.66 -10.23
C LYS A 162 -16.95 -19.03 -10.78
N GLY A 163 -16.83 -19.04 -12.11
CA GLY A 163 -15.68 -18.50 -12.82
C GLY A 163 -14.46 -19.44 -12.80
N GLU A 164 -13.29 -18.92 -13.16
CA GLU A 164 -12.07 -19.71 -13.35
C GLU A 164 -11.51 -20.32 -12.05
N ASN A 165 -11.83 -19.75 -10.89
CA ASN A 165 -11.44 -20.25 -9.58
C ASN A 165 -12.56 -21.00 -8.85
N ALA A 166 -13.62 -21.43 -9.55
CA ALA A 166 -14.74 -22.14 -8.96
C ALA A 166 -14.30 -23.36 -8.13
N GLY A 167 -14.92 -23.55 -6.95
CA GLY A 167 -14.61 -24.62 -6.01
C GLY A 167 -13.43 -24.36 -5.08
N ARG A 168 -12.72 -23.26 -5.23
CA ARG A 168 -11.59 -22.89 -4.35
C ARG A 168 -12.07 -22.05 -3.17
N GLU A 169 -11.49 -22.30 -2.01
CA GLU A 169 -11.47 -21.38 -0.90
C GLU A 169 -10.15 -20.63 -0.90
N ILE A 170 -10.20 -19.31 -0.98
CA ILE A 170 -9.00 -18.46 -1.07
C ILE A 170 -9.02 -17.45 0.08
N ALA A 171 -7.90 -17.41 0.81
CA ALA A 171 -7.64 -16.39 1.82
C ALA A 171 -6.89 -15.21 1.20
N TYR A 172 -7.27 -13.99 1.59
CA TYR A 172 -6.70 -12.74 1.14
C TYR A 172 -6.16 -11.94 2.32
N ALA A 173 -5.04 -11.25 2.14
CA ALA A 173 -4.41 -10.41 3.17
C ALA A 173 -4.58 -8.93 2.86
N ASN A 174 -4.73 -8.13 3.92
CA ASN A 174 -4.72 -6.66 3.87
C ASN A 174 -5.56 -6.09 2.72
N ILE A 175 -6.81 -6.52 2.65
CA ILE A 175 -7.77 -6.16 1.59
C ILE A 175 -8.15 -4.69 1.77
N VAL A 176 -7.77 -3.84 0.82
CA VAL A 176 -8.08 -2.41 0.87
C VAL A 176 -9.57 -2.19 0.69
N THR A 177 -10.16 -1.44 1.60
CA THR A 177 -11.59 -1.09 1.61
C THR A 177 -11.81 0.38 1.24
N GLU A 178 -10.83 1.25 1.54
CA GLU A 178 -10.92 2.67 1.24
C GLU A 178 -9.53 3.28 1.02
N ILE A 179 -9.43 4.19 0.03
CA ILE A 179 -8.32 5.14 -0.11
C ILE A 179 -8.92 6.53 -0.16
N LYS A 180 -8.64 7.33 0.86
CA LYS A 180 -9.12 8.71 1.01
C LYS A 180 -7.96 9.69 0.90
N VAL A 181 -8.08 10.69 0.03
CA VAL A 181 -7.17 11.84 0.02
C VAL A 181 -7.55 12.73 1.20
N LEU A 182 -6.64 12.89 2.15
CA LEU A 182 -6.82 13.77 3.30
C LEU A 182 -6.45 15.21 2.96
N ASP A 183 -5.32 15.37 2.24
CA ASP A 183 -4.80 16.68 1.89
C ASP A 183 -3.80 16.58 0.72
N ILE A 184 -3.41 17.74 0.19
CA ILE A 184 -2.29 17.91 -0.73
C ILE A 184 -1.25 18.78 -0.04
N TRP A 185 -0.16 18.16 0.39
CA TRP A 185 0.94 18.84 1.06
C TRP A 185 2.00 19.29 0.06
N ASP A 186 2.40 20.56 0.10
CA ASP A 186 3.39 21.15 -0.81
C ASP A 186 4.85 20.84 -0.43
N MET A 187 5.08 20.21 0.73
CA MET A 187 6.37 19.85 1.30
C MET A 187 7.29 21.03 1.63
N LYS A 188 6.80 22.29 1.65
CA LYS A 188 7.62 23.46 1.97
C LYS A 188 7.72 23.76 3.45
N SER A 189 6.75 23.31 4.22
CA SER A 189 6.68 23.46 5.69
C SER A 189 6.30 22.14 6.33
N PRO A 190 6.54 21.95 7.63
CA PRO A 190 6.01 20.79 8.35
C PRO A 190 4.51 20.64 8.15
N PHE A 191 4.05 19.41 7.97
CA PHE A 191 2.65 19.07 7.81
C PHE A 191 2.11 18.47 9.10
N GLU A 192 0.95 18.95 9.52
CA GLU A 192 0.21 18.38 10.65
C GLU A 192 -1.28 18.36 10.33
N THR A 193 -1.93 17.25 10.61
CA THR A 193 -3.38 17.12 10.51
C THR A 193 -3.89 16.03 11.46
N SER A 194 -5.19 15.99 11.64
CA SER A 194 -5.86 14.92 12.37
C SER A 194 -7.08 14.42 11.61
N GLU A 195 -7.28 13.11 11.61
CA GLU A 195 -8.41 12.46 10.96
C GLU A 195 -9.07 11.45 11.91
N ARG A 196 -10.36 11.22 11.77
CA ARG A 196 -11.06 10.17 12.49
C ARG A 196 -10.78 8.82 11.84
N ALA A 197 -10.44 7.83 12.64
CA ALA A 197 -10.28 6.44 12.20
C ALA A 197 -11.01 5.52 13.19
N SER A 198 -12.32 5.45 13.02
CA SER A 198 -13.19 4.54 13.77
C SER A 198 -13.35 3.20 13.03
N GLY A 199 -13.74 2.16 13.76
CA GLY A 199 -13.97 0.81 13.23
C GLY A 199 -12.80 -0.14 13.49
N SER A 200 -12.98 -1.40 13.07
CA SER A 200 -12.05 -2.51 13.31
C SER A 200 -10.99 -2.65 12.21
N GLU A 201 -11.11 -1.90 11.12
CA GLU A 201 -10.14 -1.94 10.03
C GLU A 201 -8.81 -1.30 10.44
N LYS A 202 -7.74 -1.87 9.95
CA LYS A 202 -6.42 -1.26 10.05
C LYS A 202 -6.32 -0.04 9.15
N THR A 203 -5.43 0.85 9.52
CA THR A 203 -5.24 2.11 8.79
C THR A 203 -3.75 2.36 8.56
N ALA A 204 -3.41 2.87 7.39
CA ALA A 204 -2.08 3.38 7.08
C ALA A 204 -2.20 4.76 6.43
N ILE A 205 -1.15 5.56 6.59
CA ILE A 205 -0.99 6.84 5.89
C ILE A 205 0.14 6.69 4.87
N ILE A 206 -0.09 7.20 3.67
CA ILE A 206 0.86 7.17 2.56
C ILE A 206 1.05 8.59 2.03
N LEU A 207 2.30 9.00 1.88
CA LEU A 207 2.68 10.23 1.16
C LEU A 207 3.05 9.85 -0.27
N GLN A 208 2.20 10.16 -1.23
CA GLN A 208 2.40 9.80 -2.63
C GLN A 208 2.50 11.05 -3.52
N THR A 209 3.50 11.12 -4.39
CA THR A 209 3.59 12.16 -5.40
C THR A 209 2.29 12.21 -6.22
N ARG A 210 1.78 13.42 -6.46
CA ARG A 210 0.51 13.61 -7.18
C ARG A 210 0.49 12.90 -8.52
N GLY A 211 -0.69 12.46 -8.94
CA GLY A 211 -0.89 11.75 -10.20
C GLY A 211 -0.40 10.30 -10.18
N HIS A 212 -0.40 9.65 -9.00
CA HIS A 212 0.04 8.25 -8.84
C HIS A 212 1.53 8.04 -9.15
N GLY A 213 2.37 9.01 -8.78
CA GLY A 213 3.82 8.87 -8.85
C GLY A 213 4.39 8.11 -7.64
N PRO A 214 5.71 8.24 -7.40
CA PRO A 214 6.41 7.58 -6.29
C PRO A 214 5.78 7.81 -4.93
N ILE A 215 5.78 6.78 -4.10
CA ILE A 215 5.44 6.87 -2.68
C ILE A 215 6.71 7.26 -1.92
N LEU A 216 6.66 8.37 -1.19
CA LEU A 216 7.81 8.95 -0.50
C LEU A 216 7.96 8.42 0.92
N ALA A 217 6.84 8.19 1.60
CA ALA A 217 6.79 7.61 2.95
C ALA A 217 5.45 6.91 3.17
N ALA A 218 5.44 5.95 4.08
CA ALA A 218 4.24 5.31 4.60
C ALA A 218 4.42 4.99 6.08
N ALA A 219 3.32 5.01 6.84
CA ALA A 219 3.29 4.61 8.24
C ALA A 219 1.97 3.89 8.55
N ARG A 220 2.05 2.81 9.36
CA ARG A 220 0.86 2.19 9.94
C ARG A 220 0.35 3.05 11.09
N ALA A 221 -0.95 3.02 11.30
CA ALA A 221 -1.63 3.75 12.38
C ALA A 221 -2.15 2.79 13.46
N ASP A 222 -1.37 1.77 13.77
CA ASP A 222 -1.71 0.70 14.73
C ASP A 222 -1.38 1.09 16.16
#